data_8b5d8f3d5f0eaf38155d4528ba8a915f
#
_entry.id   8b5d8f3d5f0eaf38155d4528ba8a915f
#
_cell.length_a   1.000
_cell.length_b   1.000
_cell.length_c   1.000
_cell.angle_alpha   90.00
_cell.angle_beta   90.00
_cell.angle_gamma   90.00
#
_symmetry.space_group_name_H-M   'P 1'
#
loop_
_entity.id
_entity.type
_entity.pdbx_description
1 polymer ?
#
loop_
_entity_poly.entity_id
_entity_poly.type
_entity_poly.pdbx_seq_one_letter_code
_entity_poly.pdbx_strand_id
1 'polypeptide(L)'
;MKATRDWFGDALVDVAADHEKVLVVNCDLASATKTTQFKKTFPDRFFEIGIAEANAIGVAAGLAQEGYRPFVASFGHFLTGKFLEIFQSVGLNNAGVVLVGTHAGLAIGKDGPTQMGLRDLALIRSLPNVEVLQPADGVETRAMLAYAVTHDRPIYLRLCRQPQREVHDQDYQFRSGHPDVLSHGTDVAVVTMGGMVPVVLDAVELLAPTGPRPTVVNASSLPLDVPATTDLLEKHRHVLVFEDHFNRGGLIDEVGRIVLGLDRHVRFHAWGVDDYGQAGSPEELYERYELDATGVASRIRAATTNSPEIGDSQR
;
A
#
# COMPACT_ATOMS: atom_id res chain seq x y z
N MET A 1 12.19 13.60 -7.40
CA MET A 1 11.41 12.53 -6.75
C MET A 1 10.76 13.08 -5.49
N LYS A 2 9.51 12.75 -5.21
CA LYS A 2 8.76 13.08 -3.99
C LYS A 2 8.20 11.79 -3.37
N ALA A 3 7.93 11.81 -2.05
CA ALA A 3 7.23 10.71 -1.41
C ALA A 3 5.73 10.72 -1.75
N THR A 4 5.05 9.59 -1.68
CA THR A 4 3.60 9.54 -1.94
C THR A 4 2.80 10.42 -0.97
N ARG A 5 3.25 10.57 0.30
CA ARG A 5 2.63 11.54 1.23
C ARG A 5 2.79 13.01 0.79
N ASP A 6 3.88 13.36 0.10
CA ASP A 6 4.08 14.73 -0.38
C ASP A 6 3.14 15.00 -1.57
N TRP A 7 2.98 14.00 -2.47
CA TRP A 7 2.01 14.05 -3.56
C TRP A 7 0.57 14.10 -3.06
N PHE A 8 0.27 13.36 -1.99
CA PHE A 8 -1.03 13.42 -1.31
C PHE A 8 -1.36 14.85 -0.86
N GLY A 9 -0.42 15.54 -0.20
CA GLY A 9 -0.63 16.89 0.29
C GLY A 9 -0.96 17.89 -0.82
N ASP A 10 -0.28 17.79 -1.97
CA ASP A 10 -0.52 18.65 -3.13
C ASP A 10 -1.88 18.30 -3.77
N ALA A 11 -2.09 17.03 -4.10
CA ALA A 11 -3.28 16.57 -4.79
C ALA A 11 -4.58 16.71 -3.96
N LEU A 12 -4.49 16.66 -2.63
CA LEU A 12 -5.64 16.84 -1.75
C LEU A 12 -6.23 18.26 -1.87
N VAL A 13 -5.38 19.27 -2.04
CA VAL A 13 -5.83 20.66 -2.26
C VAL A 13 -6.54 20.78 -3.62
N ASP A 14 -5.94 20.20 -4.67
CA ASP A 14 -6.51 20.24 -6.03
C ASP A 14 -7.88 19.57 -6.07
N VAL A 15 -7.99 18.36 -5.52
CA VAL A 15 -9.25 17.60 -5.49
C VAL A 15 -10.32 18.32 -4.64
N ALA A 16 -9.93 18.89 -3.50
CA ALA A 16 -10.86 19.58 -2.61
C ALA A 16 -11.41 20.89 -3.17
N ALA A 17 -10.76 21.46 -4.18
CA ALA A 17 -11.28 22.67 -4.86
C ALA A 17 -12.61 22.36 -5.58
N ASP A 18 -12.73 21.18 -6.17
CA ASP A 18 -13.92 20.74 -6.90
C ASP A 18 -14.90 19.94 -6.01
N HIS A 19 -14.52 19.60 -4.77
CA HIS A 19 -15.31 18.80 -3.85
C HIS A 19 -15.47 19.47 -2.50
N GLU A 20 -16.48 20.30 -2.33
CA GLU A 20 -16.75 21.11 -1.11
C GLU A 20 -16.97 20.25 0.16
N LYS A 21 -17.41 19.00 0.00
CA LYS A 21 -17.64 18.06 1.11
C LYS A 21 -16.36 17.42 1.67
N VAL A 22 -15.22 17.62 1.02
CA VAL A 22 -13.91 17.13 1.53
C VAL A 22 -13.50 17.94 2.73
N LEU A 23 -13.28 17.25 3.86
CA LEU A 23 -12.82 17.80 5.13
C LEU A 23 -11.53 17.10 5.54
N VAL A 24 -10.69 17.78 6.31
CA VAL A 24 -9.49 17.17 6.92
C VAL A 24 -9.60 17.21 8.44
N VAL A 25 -9.40 16.06 9.07
CA VAL A 25 -9.27 15.89 10.53
C VAL A 25 -7.83 15.49 10.83
N ASN A 26 -7.15 16.31 11.60
CA ASN A 26 -5.70 16.20 11.87
C ASN A 26 -5.42 15.98 13.36
N CYS A 27 -4.31 15.28 13.66
CA CYS A 27 -3.91 14.90 15.01
C CYS A 27 -2.54 15.49 15.37
N ASP A 28 -2.40 16.82 15.29
CA ASP A 28 -1.17 17.60 15.57
C ASP A 28 0.03 17.19 14.67
N LEU A 29 -0.24 16.66 13.50
CA LEU A 29 0.76 16.16 12.55
C LEU A 29 0.66 16.80 11.15
N ALA A 30 0.03 17.99 11.03
CA ALA A 30 -0.25 18.60 9.72
C ALA A 30 1.00 18.75 8.83
N SER A 31 2.15 19.09 9.40
CA SER A 31 3.41 19.21 8.67
C SER A 31 3.91 17.82 8.18
N ALA A 32 3.85 16.82 9.04
CA ALA A 32 4.33 15.46 8.75
C ALA A 32 3.42 14.73 7.76
N THR A 33 2.11 14.89 7.87
CA THR A 33 1.09 14.30 7.00
C THR A 33 0.83 15.11 5.73
N LYS A 34 1.49 16.28 5.59
CA LYS A 34 1.39 17.20 4.44
C LYS A 34 0.02 17.87 4.25
N THR A 35 -0.78 17.96 5.31
CA THR A 35 -2.10 18.62 5.29
C THR A 35 -2.03 20.12 5.58
N THR A 36 -0.84 20.68 5.81
CA THR A 36 -0.63 22.11 6.10
C THR A 36 -1.14 23.03 4.98
N GLN A 37 -0.95 22.63 3.72
CA GLN A 37 -1.43 23.44 2.59
C GLN A 37 -2.96 23.43 2.51
N PHE A 38 -3.60 22.29 2.78
CA PHE A 38 -5.06 22.22 2.88
C PHE A 38 -5.59 23.17 3.97
N LYS A 39 -4.98 23.15 5.18
CA LYS A 39 -5.32 24.07 6.28
C LYS A 39 -5.24 25.54 5.87
N LYS A 40 -4.25 25.94 5.06
CA LYS A 40 -4.09 27.32 4.58
C LYS A 40 -5.13 27.69 3.54
N THR A 41 -5.44 26.77 2.62
CA THR A 41 -6.36 27.02 1.50
C THR A 41 -7.84 26.95 1.93
N PHE A 42 -8.16 26.01 2.82
CA PHE A 42 -9.53 25.73 3.26
C PHE A 42 -9.63 25.68 4.79
N PRO A 43 -9.38 26.79 5.53
CA PRO A 43 -9.32 26.80 6.99
C PRO A 43 -10.62 26.32 7.65
N ASP A 44 -11.78 26.61 7.07
CA ASP A 44 -13.10 26.23 7.60
C ASP A 44 -13.44 24.74 7.39
N ARG A 45 -12.61 24.03 6.62
CA ARG A 45 -12.73 22.60 6.32
C ARG A 45 -11.62 21.75 6.98
N PHE A 46 -10.83 22.37 7.87
CA PHE A 46 -9.73 21.73 8.57
C PHE A 46 -9.99 21.72 10.08
N PHE A 47 -10.00 20.53 10.68
CA PHE A 47 -10.26 20.30 12.10
C PHE A 47 -9.02 19.76 12.78
N GLU A 48 -8.44 20.55 13.69
CA GLU A 48 -7.33 20.10 14.52
C GLU A 48 -7.86 19.50 15.83
N ILE A 49 -7.64 18.22 16.02
CA ILE A 49 -8.14 17.47 17.19
C ILE A 49 -7.07 17.33 18.28
N GLY A 50 -5.83 17.61 17.94
CA GLY A 50 -4.67 17.34 18.80
C GLY A 50 -4.24 15.87 18.75
N ILE A 51 -3.35 15.46 19.67
CA ILE A 51 -2.82 14.08 19.73
C ILE A 51 -3.91 13.13 20.27
N ALA A 52 -4.96 12.89 19.49
CA ALA A 52 -6.16 12.17 19.92
C ALA A 52 -6.81 11.41 18.76
N GLU A 53 -6.11 10.44 18.15
CA GLU A 53 -6.56 9.69 16.99
C GLU A 53 -7.90 8.98 17.21
N ALA A 54 -8.15 8.44 18.42
CA ALA A 54 -9.42 7.82 18.76
C ALA A 54 -10.60 8.80 18.61
N ASN A 55 -10.43 10.04 19.11
CA ASN A 55 -11.42 11.09 18.97
C ASN A 55 -11.57 11.55 17.51
N ALA A 56 -10.46 11.69 16.79
CA ALA A 56 -10.44 12.08 15.38
C ALA A 56 -11.22 11.09 14.50
N ILE A 57 -11.10 9.78 14.74
CA ILE A 57 -11.86 8.72 14.07
C ILE A 57 -13.37 8.87 14.34
N GLY A 58 -13.75 9.10 15.61
CA GLY A 58 -15.15 9.29 15.99
C GLY A 58 -15.77 10.55 15.36
N VAL A 59 -15.05 11.67 15.40
CA VAL A 59 -15.45 12.95 14.76
C VAL A 59 -15.65 12.75 13.25
N ALA A 60 -14.68 12.13 12.59
CA ALA A 60 -14.75 11.85 11.15
C ALA A 60 -15.93 10.95 10.80
N ALA A 61 -16.19 9.91 11.59
CA ALA A 61 -17.33 9.04 11.37
C ALA A 61 -18.67 9.79 11.46
N GLY A 62 -18.81 10.70 12.45
CA GLY A 62 -19.99 11.57 12.55
C GLY A 62 -20.13 12.52 11.35
N LEU A 63 -19.04 13.13 10.91
CA LEU A 63 -19.04 14.00 9.72
C LEU A 63 -19.39 13.23 8.44
N ALA A 64 -18.93 11.99 8.32
CA ALA A 64 -19.29 11.13 7.18
C ALA A 64 -20.79 10.79 7.14
N GLN A 65 -21.42 10.59 8.30
CA GLN A 65 -22.87 10.36 8.39
C GLN A 65 -23.69 11.58 7.98
N GLU A 66 -23.14 12.79 8.15
CA GLU A 66 -23.75 14.04 7.68
C GLU A 66 -23.47 14.29 6.17
N GLY A 67 -22.86 13.31 5.48
CA GLY A 67 -22.64 13.35 4.04
C GLY A 67 -21.39 14.12 3.62
N TYR A 68 -20.46 14.37 4.53
CA TYR A 68 -19.12 14.86 4.21
C TYR A 68 -18.17 13.71 3.84
N ARG A 69 -17.03 14.06 3.23
CA ARG A 69 -15.93 13.13 2.92
C ARG A 69 -14.69 13.49 3.75
N PRO A 70 -14.62 13.07 5.02
CA PRO A 70 -13.49 13.40 5.89
C PRO A 70 -12.27 12.54 5.61
N PHE A 71 -11.10 13.18 5.59
CA PHE A 71 -9.77 12.59 5.54
C PHE A 71 -9.14 12.72 6.93
N VAL A 72 -8.96 11.60 7.64
CA VAL A 72 -8.27 11.57 8.93
C VAL A 72 -6.81 11.26 8.70
N ALA A 73 -5.91 12.20 8.98
CA ALA A 73 -4.49 12.06 8.68
C ALA A 73 -3.62 11.96 9.95
N SER A 74 -2.93 10.83 10.09
CA SER A 74 -1.91 10.58 11.12
C SER A 74 -0.86 9.58 10.59
N PHE A 75 0.10 9.17 11.43
CA PHE A 75 0.96 8.05 11.07
C PHE A 75 0.15 6.74 11.08
N GLY A 76 0.44 5.86 10.13
CA GLY A 76 -0.28 4.59 9.99
C GLY A 76 -0.28 3.78 11.28
N HIS A 77 0.86 3.75 11.99
CA HIS A 77 0.98 3.08 13.29
C HIS A 77 0.04 3.66 14.37
N PHE A 78 -0.05 5.00 14.47
CA PHE A 78 -0.89 5.65 15.50
C PHE A 78 -2.36 5.49 15.18
N LEU A 79 -2.73 5.72 13.92
CA LEU A 79 -4.10 5.63 13.46
C LEU A 79 -4.65 4.21 13.62
N THR A 80 -3.94 3.20 13.10
CA THR A 80 -4.37 1.79 13.20
C THR A 80 -4.20 1.20 14.59
N GLY A 81 -3.39 1.82 15.44
CA GLY A 81 -3.34 1.54 16.87
C GLY A 81 -4.66 1.79 17.60
N LYS A 82 -5.60 2.56 16.99
CA LYS A 82 -6.98 2.78 17.46
C LYS A 82 -7.97 1.90 16.70
N PHE A 83 -7.60 0.64 16.55
CA PHE A 83 -8.36 -0.33 15.74
C PHE A 83 -9.82 -0.51 16.21
N LEU A 84 -10.06 -0.51 17.51
CA LEU A 84 -11.42 -0.66 18.05
C LEU A 84 -12.34 0.49 17.62
N GLU A 85 -11.83 1.71 17.64
CA GLU A 85 -12.56 2.90 17.19
C GLU A 85 -12.81 2.85 15.67
N ILE A 86 -11.83 2.39 14.88
CA ILE A 86 -12.01 2.18 13.44
C ILE A 86 -13.09 1.11 13.19
N PHE A 87 -13.02 -0.01 13.90
CA PHE A 87 -13.99 -1.10 13.79
C PHE A 87 -15.41 -0.62 14.10
N GLN A 88 -15.61 0.05 15.27
CA GLN A 88 -16.94 0.45 15.76
C GLN A 88 -17.50 1.64 15.01
N SER A 89 -16.71 2.70 14.82
CA SER A 89 -17.22 3.96 14.28
C SER A 89 -17.20 4.00 12.75
N VAL A 90 -16.20 3.39 12.12
CA VAL A 90 -16.02 3.44 10.66
C VAL A 90 -16.53 2.15 10.01
N GLY A 91 -16.01 0.98 10.43
CA GLY A 91 -16.31 -0.30 9.80
C GLY A 91 -17.78 -0.70 9.95
N LEU A 92 -18.27 -0.85 11.17
CA LEU A 92 -19.65 -1.29 11.43
C LEU A 92 -20.69 -0.35 10.84
N ASN A 93 -20.45 0.96 10.84
CA ASN A 93 -21.36 1.97 10.31
C ASN A 93 -21.17 2.19 8.79
N ASN A 94 -20.22 1.51 8.15
CA ASN A 94 -19.82 1.76 6.77
C ASN A 94 -19.64 3.27 6.48
N ALA A 95 -19.01 3.98 7.44
CA ALA A 95 -18.86 5.43 7.36
C ALA A 95 -17.82 5.80 6.28
N GLY A 96 -18.19 6.67 5.37
CA GLY A 96 -17.38 7.10 4.24
C GLY A 96 -16.16 7.94 4.64
N VAL A 97 -15.30 7.43 5.53
CA VAL A 97 -14.08 8.08 6.00
C VAL A 97 -12.88 7.61 5.19
N VAL A 98 -11.98 8.53 4.85
CA VAL A 98 -10.64 8.18 4.32
C VAL A 98 -9.63 8.26 5.47
N LEU A 99 -9.16 7.11 5.93
CA LEU A 99 -8.13 6.97 6.94
C LEU A 99 -6.76 7.07 6.26
N VAL A 100 -6.03 8.16 6.45
CA VAL A 100 -4.73 8.41 5.80
C VAL A 100 -3.59 8.05 6.75
N GLY A 101 -3.02 6.85 6.54
CA GLY A 101 -1.87 6.35 7.28
C GLY A 101 -0.56 6.68 6.57
N THR A 102 0.14 7.73 7.02
CA THR A 102 1.46 8.08 6.51
C THR A 102 2.58 7.36 7.25
N HIS A 103 3.82 7.44 6.75
CA HIS A 103 5.00 6.83 7.39
C HIS A 103 4.87 5.31 7.55
N ALA A 104 4.21 4.66 6.60
CA ALA A 104 4.04 3.22 6.59
C ALA A 104 5.36 2.48 6.34
N GLY A 105 5.44 1.25 6.84
CA GLY A 105 6.57 0.36 6.63
C GLY A 105 7.84 0.73 7.38
N LEU A 106 8.97 0.22 6.90
CA LEU A 106 10.32 0.44 7.43
C LEU A 106 10.83 1.88 7.19
N ALA A 107 10.23 2.57 6.21
CA ALA A 107 10.70 3.87 5.71
C ALA A 107 10.67 5.01 6.74
N ILE A 108 10.03 4.83 7.89
CA ILE A 108 10.09 5.81 8.99
C ILE A 108 11.51 5.89 9.60
N GLY A 109 12.26 4.80 9.56
CA GLY A 109 13.66 4.75 9.84
C GLY A 109 14.01 4.93 11.32
N LYS A 110 14.71 6.02 11.64
CA LYS A 110 15.31 6.27 12.97
C LYS A 110 14.31 6.39 14.12
N ASP A 111 13.04 6.68 13.83
CA ASP A 111 11.99 6.75 14.85
C ASP A 111 11.67 5.37 15.45
N GLY A 112 12.01 4.30 14.73
CA GLY A 112 12.00 2.93 15.21
C GLY A 112 10.64 2.26 15.31
N PRO A 113 10.58 1.05 15.90
CA PRO A 113 9.43 0.16 15.82
C PRO A 113 8.16 0.69 16.51
N THR A 114 8.27 1.62 17.43
CA THR A 114 7.11 2.25 18.09
C THR A 114 6.32 3.19 17.16
N GLN A 115 6.85 3.47 15.97
CA GLN A 115 6.22 4.34 14.98
C GLN A 115 6.10 3.69 13.59
N MET A 116 6.68 2.49 13.40
CA MET A 116 6.61 1.75 12.14
C MET A 116 5.22 1.18 11.87
N GLY A 117 4.63 1.53 10.74
CA GLY A 117 3.39 0.93 10.26
C GLY A 117 3.63 -0.43 9.58
N LEU A 118 3.99 -1.45 10.37
CA LEU A 118 4.28 -2.80 9.89
C LEU A 118 3.12 -3.79 10.07
N ARG A 119 2.04 -3.39 10.74
CA ARG A 119 0.85 -4.23 11.01
C ARG A 119 -0.45 -3.60 10.55
N ASP A 120 -0.37 -2.43 9.97
CA ASP A 120 -1.52 -1.61 9.61
C ASP A 120 -2.42 -2.31 8.57
N LEU A 121 -1.84 -2.93 7.53
CA LEU A 121 -2.60 -3.71 6.56
C LEU A 121 -3.34 -4.88 7.21
N ALA A 122 -2.68 -5.63 8.10
CA ALA A 122 -3.29 -6.78 8.79
C ALA A 122 -4.53 -6.38 9.60
N LEU A 123 -4.46 -5.25 10.30
CA LEU A 123 -5.58 -4.71 11.08
C LEU A 123 -6.72 -4.27 10.16
N ILE A 124 -6.43 -3.44 9.17
CA ILE A 124 -7.45 -2.87 8.29
C ILE A 124 -8.11 -3.95 7.42
N ARG A 125 -7.36 -4.90 6.87
CA ARG A 125 -7.90 -6.00 6.06
C ARG A 125 -8.76 -6.99 6.84
N SER A 126 -8.71 -6.98 8.17
CA SER A 126 -9.65 -7.74 8.99
C SER A 126 -11.08 -7.16 8.94
N LEU A 127 -11.26 -5.94 8.43
CA LEU A 127 -12.56 -5.29 8.25
C LEU A 127 -13.10 -5.59 6.84
N PRO A 128 -14.30 -6.18 6.70
CA PRO A 128 -14.77 -6.71 5.42
C PRO A 128 -15.16 -5.65 4.38
N ASN A 129 -15.32 -4.40 4.80
CA ASN A 129 -15.81 -3.29 3.98
C ASN A 129 -14.85 -2.11 3.87
N VAL A 130 -13.65 -2.20 4.41
CA VAL A 130 -12.64 -1.15 4.30
C VAL A 130 -11.68 -1.49 3.16
N GLU A 131 -11.61 -0.62 2.18
CA GLU A 131 -10.68 -0.75 1.07
C GLU A 131 -9.32 -0.18 1.43
N VAL A 132 -8.25 -0.85 1.01
CA VAL A 132 -6.87 -0.36 1.16
C VAL A 132 -6.39 0.17 -0.19
N LEU A 133 -5.82 1.37 -0.18
CA LEU A 133 -5.13 1.97 -1.34
C LEU A 133 -3.68 2.26 -0.93
N GLN A 134 -2.71 1.80 -1.72
CA GLN A 134 -1.29 2.08 -1.48
C GLN A 134 -0.57 2.43 -2.79
N PRO A 135 -0.50 3.72 -3.14
CA PRO A 135 0.10 4.15 -4.41
C PRO A 135 1.60 3.93 -4.44
N ALA A 136 2.13 3.59 -5.64
CA ALA A 136 3.55 3.41 -5.91
C ALA A 136 4.26 4.76 -6.17
N ASP A 137 3.54 5.74 -6.73
CA ASP A 137 4.12 7.02 -7.15
C ASP A 137 3.13 8.20 -7.07
N GLY A 138 3.53 9.34 -7.61
CA GLY A 138 2.71 10.55 -7.60
C GLY A 138 1.53 10.52 -8.57
N VAL A 139 1.67 9.84 -9.69
CA VAL A 139 0.60 9.70 -10.69
C VAL A 139 -0.53 8.87 -10.09
N GLU A 140 -0.19 7.72 -9.54
CA GLU A 140 -1.14 6.82 -8.89
C GLU A 140 -1.75 7.46 -7.63
N THR A 141 -0.97 8.23 -6.85
CA THR A 141 -1.50 8.97 -5.69
C THR A 141 -2.62 9.92 -6.08
N ARG A 142 -2.46 10.69 -7.16
CA ARG A 142 -3.49 11.59 -7.67
C ARG A 142 -4.73 10.84 -8.16
N ALA A 143 -4.53 9.76 -8.92
CA ALA A 143 -5.62 8.95 -9.43
C ALA A 143 -6.44 8.30 -8.28
N MET A 144 -5.76 7.79 -7.25
CA MET A 144 -6.41 7.24 -6.05
C MET A 144 -7.16 8.29 -5.23
N LEU A 145 -6.66 9.53 -5.15
CA LEU A 145 -7.40 10.61 -4.48
C LEU A 145 -8.67 10.98 -5.24
N ALA A 146 -8.59 11.11 -6.57
CA ALA A 146 -9.77 11.36 -7.41
C ALA A 146 -10.83 10.25 -7.23
N TYR A 147 -10.39 9.00 -7.14
CA TYR A 147 -11.25 7.87 -6.79
C TYR A 147 -11.83 8.01 -5.38
N ALA A 148 -10.97 8.27 -4.38
CA ALA A 148 -11.36 8.27 -2.97
C ALA A 148 -12.40 9.33 -2.63
N VAL A 149 -12.39 10.50 -3.27
CA VAL A 149 -13.36 11.59 -2.98
C VAL A 149 -14.75 11.28 -3.47
N THR A 150 -14.91 10.44 -4.49
CA THR A 150 -16.20 10.05 -5.07
C THR A 150 -16.72 8.71 -4.54
N HIS A 151 -15.92 8.00 -3.73
CA HIS A 151 -16.25 6.67 -3.23
C HIS A 151 -16.91 6.75 -1.86
N ASP A 152 -18.05 6.08 -1.67
CA ASP A 152 -18.85 6.21 -0.45
C ASP A 152 -18.43 5.29 0.70
N ARG A 153 -17.56 4.28 0.43
CA ARG A 153 -17.10 3.34 1.46
C ARG A 153 -15.89 3.88 2.22
N PRO A 154 -15.60 3.32 3.41
CA PRO A 154 -14.37 3.63 4.11
C PRO A 154 -13.14 3.14 3.34
N ILE A 155 -12.09 3.97 3.34
CA ILE A 155 -10.83 3.72 2.66
C ILE A 155 -9.68 3.90 3.66
N TYR A 156 -8.68 3.02 3.61
CA TYR A 156 -7.38 3.23 4.21
C TYR A 156 -6.35 3.56 3.12
N LEU A 157 -5.90 4.81 3.10
CA LEU A 157 -4.86 5.28 2.16
C LEU A 157 -3.50 5.20 2.86
N ARG A 158 -2.67 4.25 2.43
CA ARG A 158 -1.36 3.96 3.00
C ARG A 158 -0.25 4.65 2.21
N LEU A 159 0.48 5.57 2.86
CA LEU A 159 1.44 6.44 2.19
C LEU A 159 2.86 6.28 2.77
N CYS A 160 3.85 6.23 1.89
CA CYS A 160 5.26 6.14 2.29
C CYS A 160 5.88 7.52 2.53
N ARG A 161 7.00 7.53 3.26
CA ARG A 161 7.82 8.70 3.56
C ARG A 161 8.97 8.88 2.57
N GLN A 162 9.48 7.79 2.00
CA GLN A 162 10.62 7.83 1.09
C GLN A 162 10.21 8.39 -0.28
N PRO A 163 11.06 9.24 -0.88
CA PRO A 163 10.86 9.67 -2.26
C PRO A 163 10.86 8.48 -3.20
N GLN A 164 9.88 8.44 -4.11
CA GLN A 164 9.73 7.40 -5.11
C GLN A 164 9.98 7.95 -6.51
N ARG A 165 10.52 7.12 -7.43
CA ARG A 165 10.50 7.43 -8.86
C ARG A 165 9.09 7.20 -9.41
N GLU A 166 8.72 7.92 -10.44
CA GLU A 166 7.48 7.66 -11.17
C GLU A 166 7.62 6.37 -11.98
N VAL A 167 6.61 5.53 -11.91
CA VAL A 167 6.53 4.23 -12.61
C VAL A 167 5.33 4.17 -13.54
N HIS A 168 4.36 5.07 -13.37
CA HIS A 168 3.18 5.21 -14.23
C HIS A 168 3.31 6.42 -15.15
N ASP A 169 2.75 6.29 -16.35
CA ASP A 169 2.60 7.39 -17.29
C ASP A 169 1.46 8.33 -16.85
N GLN A 170 1.46 9.57 -17.38
CA GLN A 170 0.50 10.61 -16.96
C GLN A 170 -0.97 10.31 -17.34
N ASP A 171 -1.21 9.39 -18.24
CA ASP A 171 -2.54 8.91 -18.66
C ASP A 171 -3.04 7.68 -17.89
N TYR A 172 -2.31 7.26 -16.86
CA TYR A 172 -2.67 6.14 -15.98
C TYR A 172 -4.09 6.29 -15.41
N GLN A 173 -4.84 5.19 -15.43
CA GLN A 173 -6.19 5.11 -14.90
C GLN A 173 -6.26 4.09 -13.77
N PHE A 174 -6.47 4.54 -12.55
CA PHE A 174 -6.64 3.66 -11.39
C PHE A 174 -7.93 2.84 -11.50
N ARG A 175 -7.84 1.55 -11.22
CA ARG A 175 -8.97 0.62 -11.09
C ARG A 175 -8.82 -0.19 -9.82
N SER A 176 -9.73 0.00 -8.89
CA SER A 176 -9.73 -0.70 -7.60
C SER A 176 -9.68 -2.23 -7.77
N GLY A 177 -8.81 -2.88 -7.00
CA GLY A 177 -8.60 -4.32 -6.98
C GLY A 177 -7.85 -4.89 -8.19
N HIS A 178 -7.72 -4.12 -9.27
CA HIS A 178 -7.13 -4.63 -10.50
C HIS A 178 -5.60 -4.71 -10.41
N PRO A 179 -4.99 -5.88 -10.70
CA PRO A 179 -3.53 -6.01 -10.74
C PRO A 179 -2.98 -5.28 -11.97
N ASP A 180 -2.09 -4.32 -11.78
CA ASP A 180 -1.49 -3.56 -12.87
C ASP A 180 -0.13 -4.15 -13.26
N VAL A 181 0.06 -4.48 -14.55
CA VAL A 181 1.27 -5.11 -15.07
C VAL A 181 2.23 -4.06 -15.59
N LEU A 182 3.29 -3.79 -14.83
CA LEU A 182 4.32 -2.81 -15.15
C LEU A 182 5.46 -3.36 -16.05
N SER A 183 5.67 -4.66 -16.04
CA SER A 183 6.68 -5.35 -16.86
C SER A 183 6.19 -6.74 -17.19
N HIS A 184 6.40 -7.19 -18.43
CA HIS A 184 6.01 -8.52 -18.87
C HIS A 184 7.20 -9.49 -18.86
N GLY A 185 6.97 -10.65 -18.29
CA GLY A 185 7.88 -11.80 -18.27
C GLY A 185 7.14 -13.10 -18.57
N THR A 186 7.76 -14.25 -18.34
CA THR A 186 7.16 -15.54 -18.76
C THR A 186 6.92 -16.49 -17.59
N ASP A 187 7.90 -16.72 -16.74
CA ASP A 187 7.91 -17.85 -15.78
C ASP A 187 7.60 -17.40 -14.35
N VAL A 188 7.90 -16.14 -14.04
CA VAL A 188 7.86 -15.56 -12.70
C VAL A 188 6.95 -14.35 -12.69
N ALA A 189 5.99 -14.32 -11.79
CA ALA A 189 5.27 -13.10 -11.41
C ALA A 189 5.81 -12.59 -10.07
N VAL A 190 6.18 -11.32 -10.02
CA VAL A 190 6.52 -10.62 -8.78
C VAL A 190 5.41 -9.64 -8.47
N VAL A 191 4.68 -9.90 -7.39
CA VAL A 191 3.56 -9.07 -6.94
C VAL A 191 4.00 -8.22 -5.77
N THR A 192 3.74 -6.93 -5.84
CA THR A 192 4.10 -5.98 -4.79
C THR A 192 3.17 -4.77 -4.80
N MET A 193 3.35 -3.83 -3.86
CA MET A 193 2.53 -2.63 -3.78
C MET A 193 3.30 -1.44 -3.19
N GLY A 194 2.84 -0.24 -3.50
CA GLY A 194 3.34 1.00 -2.92
C GLY A 194 4.82 1.21 -3.12
N GLY A 195 5.54 1.61 -2.07
CA GLY A 195 6.97 1.93 -2.11
C GLY A 195 7.89 0.77 -2.52
N MET A 196 7.40 -0.47 -2.50
CA MET A 196 8.18 -1.63 -2.97
C MET A 196 8.15 -1.77 -4.50
N VAL A 197 7.21 -1.15 -5.20
CA VAL A 197 7.11 -1.24 -6.67
C VAL A 197 8.39 -0.74 -7.37
N PRO A 198 8.87 0.49 -7.13
CA PRO A 198 10.12 0.94 -7.74
C PRO A 198 11.33 0.09 -7.33
N VAL A 199 11.37 -0.43 -6.09
CA VAL A 199 12.45 -1.33 -5.63
C VAL A 199 12.47 -2.63 -6.43
N VAL A 200 11.30 -3.23 -6.68
CA VAL A 200 11.19 -4.46 -7.49
C VAL A 200 11.59 -4.18 -8.95
N LEU A 201 11.20 -3.05 -9.51
CA LEU A 201 11.61 -2.67 -10.87
C LEU A 201 13.13 -2.48 -10.97
N ASP A 202 13.76 -1.82 -9.97
CA ASP A 202 15.21 -1.68 -9.90
C ASP A 202 15.92 -3.05 -9.77
N ALA A 203 15.33 -3.97 -8.99
CA ALA A 203 15.83 -5.34 -8.88
C ALA A 203 15.76 -6.09 -10.22
N VAL A 204 14.71 -5.90 -11.00
CA VAL A 204 14.58 -6.48 -12.35
C VAL A 204 15.64 -5.92 -13.29
N GLU A 205 15.96 -4.65 -13.21
CA GLU A 205 17.08 -4.05 -13.96
C GLU A 205 18.42 -4.67 -13.58
N LEU A 206 18.65 -4.97 -12.30
CA LEU A 206 19.85 -5.68 -11.82
C LEU A 206 19.92 -7.15 -12.29
N LEU A 207 18.79 -7.77 -12.60
CA LEU A 207 18.75 -9.14 -13.15
C LEU A 207 19.12 -9.20 -14.64
N ALA A 208 18.86 -8.16 -15.40
CA ALA A 208 19.23 -8.09 -16.82
C ALA A 208 20.78 -8.00 -16.96
N PRO A 209 21.38 -8.55 -18.06
CA PRO A 209 20.76 -9.22 -19.20
C PRO A 209 20.68 -10.75 -19.08
N THR A 210 21.21 -11.37 -18.04
CA THR A 210 21.40 -12.84 -17.95
C THR A 210 20.47 -13.56 -16.98
N GLY A 211 19.68 -12.81 -16.21
CA GLY A 211 18.76 -13.35 -15.21
C GLY A 211 17.35 -13.57 -15.73
N PRO A 212 16.46 -14.08 -14.86
CA PRO A 212 15.05 -14.22 -15.17
C PRO A 212 14.42 -12.84 -15.44
N ARG A 213 13.45 -12.81 -16.34
CA ARG A 213 12.62 -11.64 -16.62
C ARG A 213 11.24 -11.86 -16.00
N PRO A 214 10.97 -11.35 -14.81
CA PRO A 214 9.67 -11.51 -14.19
C PRO A 214 8.62 -10.56 -14.78
N THR A 215 7.36 -11.00 -14.73
CA THR A 215 6.23 -10.10 -14.79
C THR A 215 6.16 -9.35 -13.47
N VAL A 216 6.20 -8.01 -13.50
CA VAL A 216 6.06 -7.17 -12.30
C VAL A 216 4.64 -6.66 -12.23
N VAL A 217 4.00 -6.92 -11.09
CA VAL A 217 2.59 -6.61 -10.84
C VAL A 217 2.49 -5.64 -9.66
N ASN A 218 1.92 -4.47 -9.90
CA ASN A 218 1.52 -3.54 -8.87
C ASN A 218 0.09 -3.89 -8.40
N ALA A 219 -0.02 -4.39 -7.17
CA ALA A 219 -1.28 -4.73 -6.49
C ALA A 219 -1.68 -3.59 -5.56
N SER A 220 -1.90 -2.40 -6.10
CA SER A 220 -1.97 -1.13 -5.35
C SER A 220 -3.22 -0.93 -4.51
N SER A 221 -4.20 -1.82 -4.58
CA SER A 221 -5.42 -1.79 -3.76
C SER A 221 -5.86 -3.18 -3.33
N LEU A 222 -6.48 -3.27 -2.14
CA LEU A 222 -6.99 -4.50 -1.56
C LEU A 222 -8.44 -4.32 -1.10
N PRO A 223 -9.32 -5.34 -1.26
CA PRO A 223 -9.03 -6.68 -1.79
C PRO A 223 -8.72 -6.67 -3.28
N LEU A 224 -7.97 -7.67 -3.75
CA LEU A 224 -7.70 -7.86 -5.16
C LEU A 224 -8.94 -8.40 -5.90
N ASP A 225 -9.08 -8.03 -7.17
CA ASP A 225 -10.01 -8.68 -8.11
C ASP A 225 -9.53 -10.12 -8.34
N VAL A 226 -10.22 -11.07 -7.69
CA VAL A 226 -9.83 -12.48 -7.70
C VAL A 226 -9.79 -13.07 -9.12
N PRO A 227 -10.83 -12.91 -9.99
CA PRO A 227 -10.77 -13.36 -11.37
C PRO A 227 -9.57 -12.79 -12.15
N ALA A 228 -9.40 -11.48 -12.17
CA ALA A 228 -8.30 -10.84 -12.92
C ALA A 228 -6.92 -11.26 -12.40
N THR A 229 -6.77 -11.40 -11.08
CA THR A 229 -5.51 -11.84 -10.47
C THR A 229 -5.24 -13.33 -10.74
N THR A 230 -6.26 -14.18 -10.70
CA THR A 230 -6.17 -15.61 -11.07
C THR A 230 -5.69 -15.76 -12.51
N ASP A 231 -6.37 -15.10 -13.46
CA ASP A 231 -6.03 -15.14 -14.88
C ASP A 231 -4.58 -14.70 -15.18
N LEU A 232 -4.07 -13.79 -14.34
CA LEU A 232 -2.69 -13.32 -14.45
C LEU A 232 -1.71 -14.33 -13.85
N LEU A 233 -1.95 -14.79 -12.61
CA LEU A 233 -0.99 -15.60 -11.86
C LEU A 233 -0.87 -17.03 -12.40
N GLU A 234 -1.94 -17.63 -12.90
CA GLU A 234 -1.89 -18.99 -13.43
C GLU A 234 -1.04 -19.15 -14.71
N LYS A 235 -0.63 -18.06 -15.36
CA LYS A 235 0.30 -18.07 -16.49
C LYS A 235 1.76 -18.28 -16.05
N HIS A 236 2.05 -18.18 -14.75
CA HIS A 236 3.41 -18.20 -14.20
C HIS A 236 3.64 -19.46 -13.37
N ARG A 237 4.87 -19.99 -13.38
CA ARG A 237 5.28 -21.15 -12.56
C ARG A 237 5.64 -20.76 -11.15
N HIS A 238 6.09 -19.51 -10.97
CA HIS A 238 6.50 -18.95 -9.70
C HIS A 238 5.76 -17.65 -9.45
N VAL A 239 5.19 -17.51 -8.26
CA VAL A 239 4.63 -16.25 -7.75
C VAL A 239 5.42 -15.84 -6.53
N LEU A 240 6.04 -14.66 -6.61
CA LEU A 240 6.84 -14.07 -5.56
C LEU A 240 6.15 -12.81 -5.05
N VAL A 241 6.05 -12.64 -3.73
CA VAL A 241 5.47 -11.46 -3.13
C VAL A 241 6.49 -10.76 -2.25
N PHE A 242 6.63 -9.45 -2.43
CA PHE A 242 7.46 -8.60 -1.56
C PHE A 242 6.58 -7.50 -0.98
N GLU A 243 6.59 -7.35 0.35
CA GLU A 243 5.85 -6.29 1.00
C GLU A 243 6.64 -5.63 2.14
N ASP A 244 6.55 -4.31 2.23
CA ASP A 244 7.05 -3.51 3.34
C ASP A 244 6.02 -3.47 4.47
N HIS A 245 5.80 -4.64 5.05
CA HIS A 245 4.83 -4.94 6.10
C HIS A 245 5.25 -6.23 6.81
N PHE A 246 4.63 -6.57 7.95
CA PHE A 246 4.82 -7.92 8.50
C PHE A 246 4.42 -8.99 7.47
N ASN A 247 5.16 -10.10 7.47
CA ASN A 247 4.89 -11.25 6.59
C ASN A 247 3.57 -11.98 6.90
N ARG A 248 2.62 -11.30 7.55
CA ARG A 248 1.32 -11.82 8.00
C ARG A 248 0.24 -10.73 7.88
N GLY A 249 -0.90 -11.11 7.32
CA GLY A 249 -2.08 -10.26 7.23
C GLY A 249 -2.06 -9.21 6.13
N GLY A 250 -0.96 -9.06 5.37
CA GLY A 250 -0.80 -8.09 4.30
C GLY A 250 -1.08 -8.65 2.90
N LEU A 251 -0.33 -8.16 1.92
CA LEU A 251 -0.40 -8.58 0.52
C LEU A 251 -0.05 -10.07 0.35
N ILE A 252 0.91 -10.57 1.13
CA ILE A 252 1.33 -11.98 1.11
C ILE A 252 0.13 -12.91 1.32
N ASP A 253 -0.69 -12.64 2.33
CA ASP A 253 -1.86 -13.47 2.63
C ASP A 253 -2.96 -13.32 1.58
N GLU A 254 -3.12 -12.13 1.01
CA GLU A 254 -4.08 -11.90 -0.08
C GLU A 254 -3.73 -12.71 -1.32
N VAL A 255 -2.50 -12.57 -1.81
CA VAL A 255 -2.01 -13.30 -2.99
C VAL A 255 -1.94 -14.80 -2.70
N GLY A 256 -1.48 -15.20 -1.50
CA GLY A 256 -1.40 -16.61 -1.10
C GLY A 256 -2.76 -17.31 -1.14
N ARG A 257 -3.83 -16.65 -0.71
CA ARG A 257 -5.20 -17.19 -0.80
C ARG A 257 -5.64 -17.39 -2.25
N ILE A 258 -5.29 -16.48 -3.16
CA ILE A 258 -5.60 -16.63 -4.59
C ILE A 258 -4.80 -17.79 -5.18
N VAL A 259 -3.49 -17.88 -4.88
CA VAL A 259 -2.61 -18.97 -5.36
C VAL A 259 -3.09 -20.34 -4.92
N LEU A 260 -3.61 -20.47 -3.68
CA LEU A 260 -4.19 -21.71 -3.17
C LEU A 260 -5.47 -22.14 -3.91
N GLY A 261 -6.15 -21.23 -4.59
CA GLY A 261 -7.35 -21.47 -5.39
C GLY A 261 -7.08 -21.74 -6.87
N LEU A 262 -5.81 -21.71 -7.33
CA LEU A 262 -5.47 -21.96 -8.73
C LEU A 262 -5.63 -23.45 -9.09
N ASP A 263 -6.08 -23.72 -10.31
CA ASP A 263 -6.25 -25.09 -10.82
C ASP A 263 -4.94 -25.80 -11.13
N ARG A 264 -3.84 -25.06 -11.16
CA ARG A 264 -2.49 -25.61 -11.42
C ARG A 264 -1.54 -25.36 -10.24
N HIS A 265 -0.53 -26.21 -10.14
CA HIS A 265 0.53 -26.01 -9.15
C HIS A 265 1.41 -24.81 -9.51
N VAL A 266 1.45 -23.83 -8.61
CA VAL A 266 2.33 -22.64 -8.66
C VAL A 266 3.20 -22.64 -7.42
N ARG A 267 4.51 -22.35 -7.58
CA ARG A 267 5.41 -22.18 -6.44
C ARG A 267 5.26 -20.78 -5.88
N PHE A 268 4.82 -20.70 -4.65
CA PHE A 268 4.61 -19.44 -3.94
C PHE A 268 5.78 -19.15 -3.01
N HIS A 269 6.33 -17.94 -3.10
CA HIS A 269 7.40 -17.43 -2.25
C HIS A 269 7.04 -16.02 -1.78
N ALA A 270 7.37 -15.69 -0.52
CA ALA A 270 6.97 -14.42 0.04
C ALA A 270 8.01 -13.87 1.01
N TRP A 271 8.20 -12.55 0.99
CA TRP A 271 9.12 -11.84 1.88
C TRP A 271 8.46 -10.54 2.36
N GLY A 272 8.52 -10.39 3.67
CA GLY A 272 8.12 -9.21 4.43
C GLY A 272 8.98 -9.13 5.67
N VAL A 273 8.59 -8.27 6.61
CA VAL A 273 9.28 -8.12 7.90
C VAL A 273 8.80 -9.21 8.87
N ASP A 274 9.72 -9.94 9.50
CA ASP A 274 9.42 -11.08 10.35
C ASP A 274 9.60 -10.81 11.86
N ASP A 275 10.07 -9.61 12.22
CA ASP A 275 10.19 -9.12 13.60
C ASP A 275 9.54 -7.74 13.78
N TYR A 276 9.68 -7.13 14.96
CA TYR A 276 9.09 -5.82 15.25
C TYR A 276 9.77 -4.63 14.58
N GLY A 277 10.80 -4.85 13.78
CA GLY A 277 11.61 -3.80 13.19
C GLY A 277 12.66 -3.24 14.17
N GLN A 278 13.51 -2.38 13.65
CA GLN A 278 14.58 -1.72 14.42
C GLN A 278 14.69 -0.25 14.02
N ALA A 279 15.34 0.56 14.88
CA ALA A 279 15.72 1.91 14.49
C ALA A 279 17.01 1.88 13.66
N GLY A 280 17.01 2.58 12.53
CA GLY A 280 18.16 2.67 11.61
C GLY A 280 17.87 3.69 10.52
N SER A 281 18.77 3.88 9.57
CA SER A 281 18.39 4.56 8.33
C SER A 281 17.44 3.69 7.51
N PRO A 282 16.58 4.25 6.67
CA PRO A 282 15.74 3.45 5.80
C PRO A 282 16.54 2.46 4.96
N GLU A 283 17.67 2.90 4.39
CA GLU A 283 18.55 2.10 3.55
C GLU A 283 19.06 0.87 4.30
N GLU A 284 19.59 1.05 5.54
CA GLU A 284 20.07 -0.04 6.39
C GLU A 284 18.96 -1.03 6.75
N LEU A 285 17.73 -0.53 6.95
CA LEU A 285 16.60 -1.37 7.30
C LEU A 285 16.13 -2.20 6.09
N TYR A 286 16.00 -1.61 4.90
CA TYR A 286 15.63 -2.36 3.70
C TYR A 286 16.71 -3.39 3.34
N GLU A 287 18.01 -3.07 3.46
CA GLU A 287 19.10 -4.02 3.27
C GLU A 287 19.03 -5.17 4.29
N ARG A 288 18.81 -4.87 5.58
CA ARG A 288 18.70 -5.87 6.64
C ARG A 288 17.62 -6.91 6.39
N TYR A 289 16.46 -6.48 5.90
CA TYR A 289 15.33 -7.37 5.60
C TYR A 289 15.36 -7.92 4.17
N GLU A 290 16.42 -7.63 3.42
CA GLU A 290 16.57 -8.01 2.00
C GLU A 290 15.39 -7.54 1.13
N LEU A 291 14.82 -6.39 1.49
CA LEU A 291 13.78 -5.68 0.77
C LEU A 291 14.33 -4.50 -0.05
N ASP A 292 15.65 -4.38 -0.17
CA ASP A 292 16.33 -3.51 -1.14
C ASP A 292 16.43 -4.19 -2.52
N ALA A 293 16.79 -3.43 -3.56
CA ALA A 293 16.86 -3.95 -4.93
C ALA A 293 17.82 -5.15 -5.07
N THR A 294 18.91 -5.16 -4.33
CA THR A 294 19.91 -6.25 -4.35
C THR A 294 19.36 -7.52 -3.71
N GLY A 295 18.73 -7.39 -2.54
CA GLY A 295 18.09 -8.49 -1.83
C GLY A 295 16.95 -9.09 -2.65
N VAL A 296 16.06 -8.25 -3.18
CA VAL A 296 14.97 -8.69 -4.07
C VAL A 296 15.48 -9.43 -5.29
N ALA A 297 16.51 -8.90 -5.98
CA ALA A 297 17.12 -9.58 -7.15
C ALA A 297 17.72 -10.95 -6.77
N SER A 298 18.38 -11.05 -5.61
CA SER A 298 18.92 -12.31 -5.09
C SER A 298 17.82 -13.35 -4.84
N ARG A 299 16.73 -12.92 -4.20
CA ARG A 299 15.56 -13.78 -3.91
C ARG A 299 14.87 -14.27 -5.19
N ILE A 300 14.72 -13.41 -6.20
CA ILE A 300 14.17 -13.79 -7.51
C ILE A 300 15.06 -14.87 -8.18
N ARG A 301 16.39 -14.68 -8.21
CA ARG A 301 17.31 -15.70 -8.73
C ARG A 301 17.19 -17.03 -7.98
N ALA A 302 17.25 -17.01 -6.65
CA ALA A 302 17.19 -18.21 -5.83
C ALA A 302 15.88 -19.01 -6.06
N ALA A 303 14.75 -18.33 -6.17
CA ALA A 303 13.46 -18.97 -6.40
C ALA A 303 13.38 -19.66 -7.78
N THR A 304 14.12 -19.17 -8.78
CA THR A 304 14.08 -19.70 -10.16
C THR A 304 15.14 -20.77 -10.42
N THR A 305 16.30 -20.72 -9.74
CA THR A 305 17.42 -21.68 -9.96
C THR A 305 17.22 -23.00 -9.20
N ASN A 306 16.52 -22.99 -8.07
CA ASN A 306 16.24 -24.18 -7.25
C ASN A 306 15.04 -25.01 -7.76
N SER A 307 14.70 -24.91 -9.03
CA SER A 307 13.66 -25.74 -9.66
C SER A 307 14.28 -27.04 -10.15
N PRO A 308 14.09 -28.21 -9.47
CA PRO A 308 14.27 -29.46 -10.18
C PRO A 308 13.27 -29.46 -11.34
N GLU A 309 13.74 -29.69 -12.56
CA GLU A 309 12.87 -30.04 -13.67
C GLU A 309 12.02 -31.23 -13.21
N ILE A 310 10.72 -30.98 -12.99
CA ILE A 310 9.78 -32.10 -12.88
C ILE A 310 9.74 -32.64 -14.30
N GLY A 311 10.57 -33.65 -14.53
CA GLY A 311 10.56 -34.38 -15.79
C GLY A 311 9.14 -34.86 -16.04
N ASP A 312 8.65 -34.59 -17.24
CA ASP A 312 7.51 -35.24 -17.87
C ASP A 312 7.83 -36.76 -17.99
N SER A 313 7.81 -37.46 -16.88
CA SER A 313 7.96 -38.90 -16.86
C SER A 313 6.72 -39.55 -16.26
N GLN A 314 5.95 -40.03 -17.24
CA GLN A 314 4.98 -41.10 -17.14
C GLN A 314 3.52 -40.71 -16.84
N ARG A 315 2.85 -40.75 -17.93
CA ARG A 315 1.43 -41.13 -18.05
C ARG A 315 1.16 -42.49 -17.38
#